data_2fdb137ce52db4bf1d8a0ddf9faaf814
#
_entry.id   2fdb137ce52db4bf1d8a0ddf9faaf814
#
_cell.length_a   1.000
_cell.length_b   1.000
_cell.length_c   1.000
_cell.angle_alpha   90.00
_cell.angle_beta   90.00
_cell.angle_gamma   90.00
#
_symmetry.space_group_name_H-M   'P 1'
#
loop_
_entity.id
_entity.type
_entity.pdbx_description
1 polymer ?
#
loop_
_entity_poly.entity_id
_entity_poly.type
_entity_poly.pdbx_seq_one_letter_code
_entity_poly.pdbx_strand_id
1 'polypeptide(L)' 'MMSRDDFADDWAEEFGGGDYDGGYDDAYDYWEENYGK' A
#
# COMPACT_ATOMS: atom_id res chain seq x y z
N MET A 1 -8.07 4.72 12.24
CA MET A 1 -7.45 3.73 11.35
C MET A 1 -7.29 4.32 9.97
N MET A 2 -6.13 4.13 9.35
CA MET A 2 -5.87 4.63 8.00
C MET A 2 -6.77 3.94 6.98
N SER A 3 -7.21 4.69 5.98
CA SER A 3 -7.90 4.07 4.88
C SER A 3 -6.87 3.36 3.98
N ARG A 4 -7.36 2.47 3.14
CA ARG A 4 -6.52 1.70 2.24
C ARG A 4 -5.70 2.61 1.33
N ASP A 5 -6.33 3.64 0.80
CA ASP A 5 -5.67 4.60 -0.09
C ASP A 5 -4.56 5.36 0.63
N ASP A 6 -4.84 5.80 1.86
CA ASP A 6 -3.85 6.52 2.65
C ASP A 6 -2.65 5.65 2.97
N PHE A 7 -2.90 4.40 3.35
CA PHE A 7 -1.83 3.46 3.63
C PHE A 7 -0.99 3.20 2.38
N ALA A 8 -1.64 2.94 1.26
CA ALA A 8 -0.94 2.66 0.01
C ALA A 8 -0.09 3.84 -0.43
N ASP A 9 -0.63 5.05 -0.29
CA ASP A 9 0.11 6.26 -0.66
C ASP A 9 1.37 6.43 0.20
N ASP A 10 1.23 6.20 1.50
CA ASP A 10 2.35 6.33 2.42
C ASP A 10 3.45 5.30 2.16
N TRP A 11 3.08 4.10 1.80
CA TRP A 11 4.02 3.00 1.69
C TRP A 11 4.36 2.60 0.26
N ALA A 12 3.82 3.31 -0.72
CA ALA A 12 4.03 2.95 -2.13
C ALA A 12 5.50 2.89 -2.50
N GLU A 13 6.27 3.87 -2.08
CA GLU A 13 7.71 3.91 -2.40
C GLU A 13 8.47 2.78 -1.71
N GLU A 14 8.11 2.51 -0.48
CA GLU A 14 8.74 1.45 0.31
C GLU A 14 8.51 0.08 -0.34
N PHE A 15 7.26 -0.21 -0.64
CA PHE A 15 6.89 -1.51 -1.19
C PHE A 15 7.41 -1.70 -2.62
N GLY A 16 7.46 -0.61 -3.37
CA GLY A 16 7.90 -0.66 -4.76
C GLY A 16 9.40 -0.50 -4.96
N GLY A 17 10.12 -0.16 -3.90
CA GLY A 17 11.55 0.05 -4.00
C GLY A 17 11.90 1.20 -4.94
N GLY A 18 11.08 2.24 -4.95
CA GLY A 18 11.26 3.40 -5.80
C GLY A 18 10.24 3.48 -6.94
N ASP A 19 9.52 2.38 -7.19
CA ASP A 19 8.46 2.35 -8.19
C ASP A 19 7.12 2.60 -7.49
N TYR A 20 6.67 3.85 -7.54
CA TYR A 20 5.46 4.24 -6.84
C TYR A 20 4.24 3.46 -7.32
N ASP A 21 4.09 3.31 -8.63
CA ASP A 21 2.93 2.62 -9.20
C ASP A 21 2.84 1.17 -8.75
N GLY A 22 3.95 0.45 -8.87
CA GLY A 22 4.01 -0.95 -8.45
C GLY A 22 3.87 -1.09 -6.95
N GLY A 23 4.53 -0.18 -6.22
CA GLY A 23 4.48 -0.18 -4.77
C GLY A 23 3.09 0.13 -4.23
N TYR A 24 2.37 1.00 -4.92
CA TYR A 24 1.01 1.35 -4.52
C TYR A 24 0.11 0.11 -4.55
N ASP A 25 0.18 -0.65 -5.63
CA ASP A 25 -0.60 -1.88 -5.75
C ASP A 25 -0.24 -2.89 -4.67
N ASP A 26 1.05 -3.05 -4.42
CA ASP A 26 1.54 -3.98 -3.41
C ASP A 26 1.07 -3.57 -2.02
N ALA A 27 1.18 -2.29 -1.69
CA ALA A 27 0.77 -1.77 -0.39
C ALA A 27 -0.74 -1.90 -0.20
N TYR A 28 -1.48 -1.64 -1.26
CA TYR A 28 -2.93 -1.75 -1.27
C TYR A 28 -3.35 -3.20 -0.94
N ASP A 29 -2.70 -4.13 -1.59
CA ASP A 29 -2.96 -5.56 -1.37
C ASP A 29 -2.58 -5.98 0.05
N TYR A 30 -1.45 -5.46 0.54
CA TYR A 30 -1.01 -5.73 1.90
C TYR A 30 -2.05 -5.28 2.93
N TRP A 31 -2.58 -4.08 2.74
CA TRP A 31 -3.60 -3.54 3.64
C TRP A 31 -4.85 -4.42 3.63
N GLU A 32 -5.28 -4.83 2.44
CA GLU A 32 -6.45 -5.71 2.27
C GLU A 32 -6.26 -6.99 3.06
N GLU A 33 -5.09 -7.58 2.93
CA GLU A 33 -4.75 -8.86 3.56
C GLU A 33 -4.76 -8.75 5.09
N ASN A 34 -4.23 -7.64 5.61
CA ASN A 34 -4.00 -7.51 7.05
C ASN A 34 -5.12 -6.77 7.79
N TYR A 35 -5.79 -5.85 7.14
CA TYR A 35 -6.80 -5.02 7.78
C TYR A 35 -8.17 -5.11 7.15
N GLY A 36 -8.24 -5.59 5.94
CA GLY A 36 -9.48 -5.67 5.18
C GLY A 36 -10.35 -6.87 5.48
N LYS A 37 -9.86 -7.76 6.29
CA LYS A 37 -10.59 -9.00 6.64
C LYS A 37 -11.47 -8.85 7.83
#